data_beeb6384d1604caf27a7ab8b685bec94
#
_entry.id   beeb6384d1604caf27a7ab8b685bec94
#
_cell.length_a   1.000
_cell.length_b   1.000
_cell.length_c   1.000
_cell.angle_alpha   90.00
_cell.angle_beta   90.00
_cell.angle_gamma   90.00
#
_symmetry.space_group_name_H-M   'P 1'
#
loop_
_entity.id
_entity.type
_entity.pdbx_description
1 polymer ?
#
loop_
_entity_poly.entity_id
_entity_poly.type
_entity_poly.pdbx_seq_one_letter_code
_entity_poly.pdbx_strand_id
1 'polypeptide(L)'
;MVLADGDVTSEQGLAGYHGSVDGHYYAVAVYSEGANGIVAFDEPWKNVCATVYHELEEVRTDPDVEEAIRTGEDSYLGWYSPQGGEIGDIPISESGGDLGSVMVEVELADGSGSVPVQLMWSNRDSAPASS
;
A
#
# COMPACT_ATOMS: atom_id res chain seq x y z
N MET A 1 -11.68 -4.56 5.48
CA MET A 1 -11.17 -4.31 4.12
C MET A 1 -12.34 -4.28 3.15
N VAL A 2 -12.37 -3.32 2.27
CA VAL A 2 -13.38 -3.20 1.23
C VAL A 2 -12.68 -3.17 -0.13
N LEU A 3 -13.13 -3.99 -1.06
CA LEU A 3 -12.67 -3.94 -2.46
C LEU A 3 -13.70 -3.12 -3.25
N ALA A 4 -13.23 -2.08 -3.93
CA ALA A 4 -14.07 -1.31 -4.83
C ALA A 4 -14.28 -2.07 -6.14
N ASP A 5 -15.47 -1.93 -6.73
CA ASP A 5 -15.80 -2.52 -8.03
C ASP A 5 -14.92 -1.89 -9.12
N GLY A 6 -14.45 -2.71 -10.06
CA GLY A 6 -13.66 -2.27 -11.20
C GLY A 6 -14.36 -1.28 -12.14
N ASP A 7 -15.69 -1.20 -12.06
CA ASP A 7 -16.48 -0.20 -12.79
C ASP A 7 -16.43 1.21 -12.13
N VAL A 8 -15.93 1.30 -10.91
CA VAL A 8 -15.74 2.58 -10.21
C VAL A 8 -14.33 3.09 -10.51
N THR A 9 -14.25 4.18 -11.23
CA THR A 9 -12.96 4.84 -11.48
C THR A 9 -12.45 5.47 -10.19
N SER A 10 -11.23 5.12 -9.78
CA SER A 10 -10.61 5.72 -8.63
C SER A 10 -10.35 7.22 -8.87
N GLU A 11 -10.70 8.06 -7.93
CA GLU A 11 -10.34 9.47 -7.99
C GLU A 11 -8.83 9.62 -7.88
N GLN A 12 -8.25 10.48 -8.73
CA GLN A 12 -6.82 10.84 -8.70
C GLN A 12 -5.84 9.68 -8.90
N GLY A 13 -6.29 8.54 -9.44
CA GLY A 13 -5.39 7.40 -9.69
C GLY A 13 -4.97 6.64 -8.43
N LEU A 14 -5.70 6.78 -7.32
CA LEU A 14 -5.46 6.02 -6.11
C LEU A 14 -5.72 4.53 -6.32
N ALA A 15 -4.79 3.69 -5.90
CA ALA A 15 -4.95 2.25 -5.89
C ALA A 15 -5.68 1.75 -4.64
N GLY A 16 -5.47 2.45 -3.52
CA GLY A 16 -6.09 2.16 -2.24
C GLY A 16 -5.99 3.34 -1.30
N TYR A 17 -6.52 3.18 -0.12
CA TYR A 17 -6.33 4.08 1.03
C TYR A 17 -6.73 3.38 2.32
N HIS A 18 -6.27 3.90 3.44
CA HIS A 18 -6.63 3.40 4.77
C HIS A 18 -7.01 4.56 5.71
N GLY A 19 -7.48 4.23 6.88
CA GLY A 19 -7.82 5.21 7.90
C GLY A 19 -8.48 4.56 9.13
N SER A 20 -9.01 5.42 10.00
CA SER A 20 -9.74 4.98 11.19
C SER A 20 -11.08 5.70 11.35
N VAL A 21 -12.09 5.01 11.87
CA VAL A 21 -13.40 5.56 12.25
C VAL A 21 -13.83 4.94 13.56
N ASP A 22 -14.11 5.75 14.55
CA ASP A 22 -14.58 5.31 15.88
C ASP A 22 -13.66 4.23 16.51
N GLY A 23 -12.36 4.36 16.34
CA GLY A 23 -11.37 3.41 16.84
C GLY A 23 -11.27 2.08 16.05
N HIS A 24 -11.91 2.00 14.90
CA HIS A 24 -11.80 0.87 13.98
C HIS A 24 -10.98 1.26 12.76
N TYR A 25 -9.93 0.49 12.48
CA TYR A 25 -9.11 0.69 11.31
C TYR A 25 -9.71 0.01 10.08
N TYR A 26 -9.53 0.64 8.93
CA TYR A 26 -9.98 0.10 7.66
C TYR A 26 -8.94 0.33 6.56
N ALA A 27 -8.99 -0.52 5.55
CA ALA A 27 -8.26 -0.34 4.30
C ALA A 27 -9.20 -0.62 3.13
N VAL A 28 -9.04 0.14 2.06
CA VAL A 28 -9.78 0.02 0.80
C VAL A 28 -8.79 -0.20 -0.32
N ALA A 29 -9.03 -1.18 -1.18
CA ALA A 29 -8.26 -1.35 -2.40
C ALA A 29 -9.21 -1.34 -3.60
N VAL A 30 -8.80 -0.67 -4.67
CA VAL A 30 -9.51 -0.65 -5.93
C VAL A 30 -9.17 -1.90 -6.72
N TYR A 31 -10.15 -2.52 -7.35
CA TYR A 31 -9.88 -3.60 -8.30
C TYR A 31 -9.10 -3.04 -9.49
N SER A 32 -7.84 -3.48 -9.60
CA SER A 32 -6.88 -2.92 -10.56
C SER A 32 -7.08 -3.54 -11.95
N GLU A 33 -7.93 -2.91 -12.73
CA GLU A 33 -8.24 -3.29 -14.11
C GLU A 33 -8.40 -2.04 -14.98
N GLY A 34 -7.87 -2.09 -16.21
CA GLY A 34 -7.95 -0.97 -17.13
C GLY A 34 -7.22 0.26 -16.63
N ALA A 35 -7.96 1.36 -16.38
CA ALA A 35 -7.40 2.63 -15.89
C ALA A 35 -7.40 2.75 -14.36
N ASN A 36 -7.91 1.74 -13.64
CA ASN A 36 -8.00 1.76 -12.19
C ASN A 36 -6.76 1.15 -11.53
N GLY A 37 -6.42 1.72 -10.39
CA GLY A 37 -5.42 1.17 -9.49
C GLY A 37 -4.01 1.15 -10.06
N ILE A 38 -3.20 0.27 -9.50
CA ILE A 38 -1.81 0.03 -9.88
C ILE A 38 -1.71 -1.31 -10.61
N VAL A 39 -1.08 -1.32 -11.78
CA VAL A 39 -0.87 -2.52 -12.59
C VAL A 39 0.62 -2.86 -12.58
N ALA A 40 1.02 -3.76 -11.69
CA ALA A 40 2.39 -4.26 -11.58
C ALA A 40 2.53 -5.74 -11.98
N PHE A 41 1.42 -6.47 -11.95
CA PHE A 41 1.33 -7.89 -12.33
C PHE A 41 0.35 -8.08 -13.48
N ASP A 42 0.54 -9.13 -14.27
CA ASP A 42 -0.34 -9.47 -15.40
C ASP A 42 -1.74 -9.90 -14.96
N GLU A 43 -1.87 -10.42 -13.74
CA GLU A 43 -3.14 -10.89 -13.19
C GLU A 43 -3.75 -9.83 -12.25
N PRO A 44 -4.97 -9.31 -12.55
CA PRO A 44 -5.58 -8.23 -11.77
C PRO A 44 -5.71 -8.52 -10.27
N TRP A 45 -6.01 -9.76 -9.89
CA TRP A 45 -6.10 -10.13 -8.48
C TRP A 45 -4.78 -9.97 -7.72
N LYS A 46 -3.62 -10.14 -8.39
CA LYS A 46 -2.31 -9.91 -7.77
C LYS A 46 -2.08 -8.44 -7.48
N ASN A 47 -2.52 -7.57 -8.37
CA ASN A 47 -2.44 -6.12 -8.14
C ASN A 47 -3.28 -5.70 -6.93
N VAL A 48 -4.51 -6.23 -6.82
CA VAL A 48 -5.37 -5.98 -5.65
C VAL A 48 -4.71 -6.47 -4.36
N CYS A 49 -4.16 -7.70 -4.37
CA CYS A 49 -3.50 -8.25 -3.19
C CYS A 49 -2.29 -7.43 -2.75
N ALA A 50 -1.46 -6.98 -3.68
CA ALA A 50 -0.31 -6.15 -3.38
C ALA A 50 -0.74 -4.77 -2.81
N THR A 51 -1.80 -4.17 -3.36
CA THR A 51 -2.38 -2.93 -2.80
C THR A 51 -2.94 -3.14 -1.40
N VAL A 52 -3.70 -4.22 -1.19
CA VAL A 52 -4.20 -4.56 0.16
C VAL A 52 -3.06 -4.73 1.16
N TYR A 53 -2.00 -5.40 0.75
CA TYR A 53 -0.81 -5.57 1.59
C TYR A 53 -0.18 -4.22 1.95
N HIS A 54 -0.03 -3.32 0.98
CA HIS A 54 0.44 -1.95 1.17
C HIS A 54 -0.38 -1.24 2.25
N GLU A 55 -1.69 -1.12 2.06
CA GLU A 55 -2.58 -0.43 2.99
C GLU A 55 -2.61 -1.06 4.40
N LEU A 56 -2.51 -2.40 4.48
CA LEU A 56 -2.47 -3.07 5.78
C LEU A 56 -1.17 -2.82 6.55
N GLU A 57 -0.03 -2.74 5.86
CA GLU A 57 1.23 -2.39 6.51
C GLU A 57 1.23 -0.93 6.98
N GLU A 58 0.61 -0.04 6.24
CA GLU A 58 0.44 1.36 6.65
C GLU A 58 -0.53 1.51 7.82
N VAL A 59 -1.67 0.83 7.82
CA VAL A 59 -2.56 0.76 9.00
C VAL A 59 -1.82 0.31 10.26
N ARG A 60 -0.87 -0.61 10.12
CA ARG A 60 -0.08 -1.10 11.27
C ARG A 60 0.96 -0.12 11.77
N THR A 61 1.44 0.75 10.90
CA THR A 61 2.58 1.64 11.17
C THR A 61 2.19 3.10 11.32
N ASP A 62 1.14 3.54 10.62
CA ASP A 62 0.61 4.92 10.66
C ASP A 62 -0.93 4.97 10.48
N PRO A 63 -1.70 4.41 11.43
CA PRO A 63 -3.14 4.20 11.25
C PRO A 63 -3.96 5.47 11.17
N ASP A 64 -3.48 6.57 11.72
CA ASP A 64 -4.21 7.83 11.88
C ASP A 64 -3.63 8.98 11.03
N VAL A 65 -2.90 8.68 9.95
CA VAL A 65 -2.28 9.66 9.07
C VAL A 65 -3.29 10.67 8.52
N GLU A 66 -4.50 10.25 8.15
CA GLU A 66 -5.55 11.15 7.68
C GLU A 66 -6.00 12.13 8.76
N GLU A 67 -6.05 11.71 10.02
CA GLU A 67 -6.37 12.59 11.14
C GLU A 67 -5.26 13.63 11.35
N ALA A 68 -4.00 13.22 11.23
CA ALA A 68 -2.86 14.14 11.26
C ALA A 68 -2.94 15.20 10.15
N ILE A 69 -3.26 14.79 8.92
CA ILE A 69 -3.42 15.70 7.79
C ILE A 69 -4.59 16.66 8.03
N ARG A 70 -5.74 16.15 8.48
CA ARG A 70 -6.95 16.93 8.70
C ARG A 70 -6.80 17.96 9.83
N THR A 71 -6.13 17.61 10.92
CA THR A 71 -5.97 18.47 12.11
C THR A 71 -4.70 19.30 12.09
N GLY A 72 -3.68 18.87 11.38
CA GLY A 72 -2.34 19.43 11.44
C GLY A 72 -1.58 19.06 12.72
N GLU A 73 -2.00 17.99 13.41
CA GLU A 73 -1.40 17.55 14.66
C GLU A 73 -0.49 16.33 14.44
N ASP A 74 0.83 16.53 14.56
CA ASP A 74 1.84 15.48 14.37
C ASP A 74 1.72 14.35 15.41
N SER A 75 0.98 14.54 16.50
CA SER A 75 0.75 13.50 17.51
C SER A 75 -0.02 12.28 16.98
N TYR A 76 -0.70 12.43 15.86
CA TYR A 76 -1.39 11.33 15.18
C TYR A 76 -0.48 10.57 14.20
N LEU A 77 0.70 11.11 13.86
CA LEU A 77 1.63 10.43 12.94
C LEU A 77 2.33 9.26 13.63
N GLY A 78 2.33 8.14 12.95
CA GLY A 78 3.13 6.97 13.25
C GLY A 78 4.45 6.99 12.47
N TRP A 79 4.68 5.98 11.65
CA TRP A 79 5.84 5.92 10.77
C TRP A 79 5.60 6.72 9.49
N TYR A 80 6.09 7.91 9.44
CA TYR A 80 5.90 8.85 8.33
C TYR A 80 7.18 9.62 8.01
N SER A 81 7.45 9.80 6.72
CA SER A 81 8.55 10.63 6.23
C SER A 81 7.98 11.83 5.46
N PRO A 82 8.29 13.09 5.85
CA PRO A 82 7.85 14.27 5.11
C PRO A 82 8.33 14.32 3.66
N GLN A 83 9.37 13.57 3.32
CA GLN A 83 9.96 13.54 1.98
C GLN A 83 9.37 12.45 1.08
N GLY A 84 8.82 11.40 1.64
CA GLY A 84 8.42 10.23 0.86
C GLY A 84 7.07 9.60 1.21
N GLY A 85 6.42 10.05 2.29
CA GLY A 85 5.16 9.47 2.73
C GLY A 85 5.33 8.33 3.74
N GLU A 86 4.44 7.36 3.69
CA GLU A 86 4.39 6.22 4.59
C GLU A 86 5.33 5.09 4.16
N ILE A 87 5.34 4.01 4.91
CA ILE A 87 6.29 2.90 4.74
C ILE A 87 6.17 2.20 3.38
N GLY A 88 4.99 2.18 2.78
CA GLY A 88 4.73 1.62 1.46
C GLY A 88 4.95 2.62 0.33
N ASP A 89 4.74 3.91 0.57
CA ASP A 89 4.83 4.96 -0.44
C ASP A 89 6.26 5.23 -0.90
N ILE A 90 7.22 5.18 0.02
CA ILE A 90 8.63 5.47 -0.28
C ILE A 90 9.18 4.55 -1.36
N PRO A 91 9.02 3.21 -1.28
CA PRO A 91 9.47 2.32 -2.34
C PRO A 91 8.85 2.61 -3.71
N ILE A 92 7.55 2.93 -3.74
CA ILE A 92 6.86 3.29 -4.98
C ILE A 92 7.46 4.56 -5.58
N SER A 93 7.64 5.60 -4.76
CA SER A 93 8.23 6.86 -5.17
C SER A 93 9.65 6.69 -5.71
N GLU A 94 10.48 5.91 -5.01
CA GLU A 94 11.86 5.66 -5.40
C GLU A 94 12.02 4.75 -6.63
N SER A 95 11.01 3.92 -6.93
CA SER A 95 11.03 3.05 -8.11
C SER A 95 11.06 3.82 -9.43
N GLY A 96 10.72 5.11 -9.40
CA GLY A 96 10.66 5.95 -10.60
C GLY A 96 9.63 5.48 -11.65
N GLY A 97 8.63 4.70 -11.22
CA GLY A 97 7.60 4.12 -12.06
C GLY A 97 7.86 2.66 -12.46
N ASP A 98 9.01 2.10 -12.10
CA ASP A 98 9.27 0.66 -12.26
C ASP A 98 8.67 -0.14 -11.10
N LEU A 99 7.35 -0.30 -11.12
CA LEU A 99 6.62 -0.99 -10.06
C LEU A 99 7.03 -2.46 -9.91
N GLY A 100 7.52 -3.10 -10.96
CA GLY A 100 8.03 -4.47 -10.91
C GLY A 100 9.27 -4.63 -10.02
N SER A 101 9.98 -3.54 -9.74
CA SER A 101 11.13 -3.58 -8.81
C SER A 101 10.72 -3.60 -7.34
N VAL A 102 9.50 -3.22 -7.00
CA VAL A 102 8.99 -3.11 -5.62
C VAL A 102 7.74 -3.95 -5.36
N MET A 103 7.03 -4.38 -6.39
CA MET A 103 5.90 -5.31 -6.29
C MET A 103 6.33 -6.69 -6.80
N VAL A 104 6.45 -7.64 -5.90
CA VAL A 104 7.09 -8.94 -6.15
C VAL A 104 6.24 -10.10 -5.64
N GLU A 105 6.49 -11.29 -6.17
CA GLU A 105 5.92 -12.52 -5.61
C GLU A 105 6.93 -13.15 -4.63
N VAL A 106 6.48 -13.43 -3.43
CA VAL A 106 7.27 -14.07 -2.38
C VAL A 106 6.78 -15.50 -2.17
N GLU A 107 7.70 -16.47 -2.21
CA GLU A 107 7.37 -17.87 -1.95
C GLU A 107 6.93 -18.06 -0.50
N LEU A 108 5.87 -18.83 -0.31
CA LEU A 108 5.43 -19.26 1.01
C LEU A 108 6.42 -20.24 1.63
N ALA A 109 6.65 -20.12 2.94
CA ALA A 109 7.63 -20.92 3.66
C ALA A 109 7.40 -22.44 3.59
N ASP A 110 6.16 -22.86 3.37
CA ASP A 110 5.77 -24.26 3.23
C ASP A 110 5.89 -24.80 1.78
N GLY A 111 6.31 -23.93 0.83
CA GLY A 111 6.44 -24.28 -0.57
C GLY A 111 5.13 -24.49 -1.32
N SER A 112 4.00 -24.05 -0.76
CA SER A 112 2.67 -24.25 -1.38
C SER A 112 2.36 -23.28 -2.52
N GLY A 113 3.22 -22.27 -2.74
CA GLY A 113 3.05 -21.27 -3.79
C GLY A 113 3.72 -19.95 -3.44
N SER A 114 3.31 -18.89 -4.14
CA SER A 114 3.77 -17.52 -3.91
C SER A 114 2.59 -16.58 -3.67
N VAL A 115 2.87 -15.45 -3.04
CA VAL A 115 1.92 -14.36 -2.81
C VAL A 115 2.48 -13.06 -3.35
N PRO A 116 1.64 -12.25 -4.02
CA PRO A 116 2.03 -10.93 -4.45
C PRO A 116 2.07 -9.98 -3.24
N VAL A 117 3.20 -9.31 -3.05
CA VAL A 117 3.41 -8.32 -1.99
C VAL A 117 4.09 -7.08 -2.55
N GLN A 118 4.03 -5.99 -1.81
CA GLN A 118 4.89 -4.85 -2.04
C GLN A 118 6.06 -4.87 -1.04
N LEU A 119 7.25 -4.52 -1.49
CA LEU A 119 8.38 -4.27 -0.59
C LEU A 119 8.14 -2.98 0.19
N MET A 120 8.34 -3.03 1.51
CA MET A 120 8.20 -1.90 2.41
C MET A 120 9.55 -1.25 2.67
N TRP A 121 9.57 0.03 3.05
CA TRP A 121 10.82 0.68 3.40
C TRP A 121 11.41 0.11 4.69
N SER A 122 12.70 -0.20 4.65
CA SER A 122 13.47 -0.65 5.80
C SER A 122 14.51 0.39 6.21
N ASN A 123 14.32 1.00 7.37
CA ASN A 123 15.31 1.94 7.91
C ASN A 123 16.65 1.28 8.21
N ARG A 124 16.64 -0.02 8.55
CA ARG A 124 17.87 -0.78 8.79
C ARG A 124 18.70 -0.94 7.52
N ASP A 125 18.03 -1.22 6.41
CA ASP A 125 18.70 -1.53 5.15
C ASP A 125 18.81 -0.29 4.27
N SER A 126 18.10 0.80 4.61
CA SER A 126 17.95 2.02 3.80
C SER A 126 17.51 1.70 2.37
N ALA A 127 16.59 0.75 2.24
CA ALA A 127 16.10 0.23 0.96
C ALA A 127 14.75 -0.49 1.14
N PRO A 128 14.01 -0.71 0.05
CA PRO A 128 12.85 -1.59 0.05
C PRO A 128 13.23 -3.03 0.43
N ALA A 129 12.46 -3.63 1.33
CA ALA A 129 12.69 -5.00 1.80
C ALA A 129 11.37 -5.75 1.98
N SER A 130 11.40 -7.08 1.88
CA SER A 130 10.29 -7.93 2.31
C SER A 130 10.24 -8.01 3.83
N SER A 131 9.08 -7.82 4.38
CA SER A 131 8.84 -7.98 5.83
C SER A 131 8.80 -9.45 6.24
#